data_e95755fb34a23f104c5c1332d9d595cb
#
_entry.id   e95755fb34a23f104c5c1332d9d595cb
#
_cell.length_a   1.000
_cell.length_b   1.000
_cell.length_c   1.000
_cell.angle_alpha   90.00
_cell.angle_beta   90.00
_cell.angle_gamma   90.00
#
_symmetry.space_group_name_H-M   'P 1'
#
loop_
_entity.id
_entity.type
_entity.pdbx_description
1 polymer ?
#
loop_
_entity_poly.entity_id
_entity_poly.type
_entity_poly.pdbx_seq_one_letter_code
_entity_poly.pdbx_strand_id
1 'polypeptide(L)'
;ECATIMDISEQVLFSTLAQILKKDFYEGQKVERKQKAAMQVVQTPEEAQKRTVNRLEVLEYDLIKNLLLYGNRECVFTDTILVEEEDGTLKEQQIQQTLKIYEKIFLELQEDEIELANPDFKQIYELLMGKLSENPNYDVNRIANELPIELSEKVSGMLLDDENNQLHDWSKRDIVPKAKDAHLETIVGDIILNIRSLLVHHLIQSLTQQMAQANEEEKKELLENVMNYIQLQKLLAKRLNIVVNY
;
A
#
# COMPACT_ATOMS: atom_id res chain seq x y z
N GLU A 1 53.51 -31.44 21.09
CA GLU A 1 53.39 -32.74 21.79
C GLU A 1 52.23 -33.58 21.25
N CYS A 2 50.99 -33.08 21.16
CA CYS A 2 49.88 -33.89 20.65
C CYS A 2 50.04 -34.30 19.18
N ALA A 3 50.56 -33.43 18.32
CA ALA A 3 50.82 -33.71 16.92
C ALA A 3 51.87 -34.81 16.73
N THR A 4 52.87 -34.82 17.57
CA THR A 4 53.97 -35.84 17.57
C THR A 4 53.49 -37.21 18.07
N ILE A 5 52.53 -37.24 19.00
CA ILE A 5 51.97 -38.49 19.53
C ILE A 5 50.99 -39.11 18.51
N MET A 6 50.28 -38.30 17.73
CA MET A 6 49.26 -38.74 16.76
C MET A 6 49.80 -38.91 15.33
N ASP A 7 51.09 -38.61 15.11
CA ASP A 7 51.76 -38.64 13.79
C ASP A 7 51.04 -37.85 12.71
N ILE A 8 50.49 -36.69 13.11
CA ILE A 8 49.73 -35.78 12.25
C ILE A 8 50.42 -34.42 12.24
N SER A 9 50.41 -33.73 11.07
CA SER A 9 50.98 -32.38 11.00
C SER A 9 50.20 -31.39 11.84
N GLU A 10 50.86 -30.45 12.50
CA GLU A 10 50.22 -29.41 13.33
C GLU A 10 49.17 -28.61 12.55
N GLN A 11 49.38 -28.35 11.25
CA GLN A 11 48.43 -27.65 10.40
C GLN A 11 47.11 -28.40 10.24
N VAL A 12 47.14 -29.73 10.12
CA VAL A 12 45.95 -30.57 10.05
C VAL A 12 45.22 -30.57 11.37
N LEU A 13 45.92 -30.59 12.49
CA LEU A 13 45.36 -30.56 13.83
C LEU A 13 44.64 -29.22 14.09
N PHE A 14 45.26 -28.09 13.72
CA PHE A 14 44.63 -26.76 13.83
C PHE A 14 43.43 -26.61 12.89
N SER A 15 43.49 -27.14 11.67
CA SER A 15 42.36 -27.05 10.73
C SER A 15 41.15 -27.86 11.20
N THR A 16 41.37 -29.06 11.74
CA THR A 16 40.28 -29.88 12.31
C THR A 16 39.70 -29.26 13.57
N LEU A 17 40.51 -28.69 14.45
CA LEU A 17 40.06 -27.98 15.64
C LEU A 17 39.21 -26.76 15.24
N ALA A 18 39.65 -25.99 14.26
CA ALA A 18 38.88 -24.85 13.75
C ALA A 18 37.54 -25.25 13.13
N GLN A 19 37.49 -26.41 12.45
CA GLN A 19 36.23 -26.96 11.90
C GLN A 19 35.28 -27.41 13.02
N ILE A 20 35.77 -28.05 14.06
CA ILE A 20 34.98 -28.48 15.22
C ILE A 20 34.41 -27.27 15.94
N LEU A 21 35.23 -26.26 16.28
CA LEU A 21 34.79 -25.03 16.93
C LEU A 21 33.76 -24.28 16.10
N LYS A 22 33.93 -24.24 14.78
CA LYS A 22 32.98 -23.62 13.86
C LYS A 22 31.63 -24.36 13.85
N LYS A 23 31.65 -25.69 13.89
CA LYS A 23 30.46 -26.53 13.95
C LYS A 23 29.73 -26.34 15.25
N ASP A 24 30.44 -26.36 16.38
CA ASP A 24 29.84 -26.12 17.72
C ASP A 24 29.22 -24.73 17.83
N PHE A 25 29.88 -23.71 17.27
CA PHE A 25 29.34 -22.35 17.20
C PHE A 25 28.05 -22.26 16.39
N TYR A 26 27.98 -22.93 15.24
CA TYR A 26 26.73 -22.95 14.43
C TYR A 26 25.62 -23.78 15.08
N GLU A 27 25.96 -24.88 15.74
CA GLU A 27 24.96 -25.67 16.49
C GLU A 27 24.45 -24.92 17.71
N GLY A 28 25.29 -24.21 18.45
CA GLY A 28 24.89 -23.31 19.53
C GLY A 28 23.95 -22.21 19.08
N GLN A 29 24.27 -21.51 17.98
CA GLN A 29 23.36 -20.49 17.41
C GLN A 29 22.02 -21.08 16.94
N LYS A 30 22.03 -22.30 16.41
CA LYS A 30 20.81 -22.96 15.96
C LYS A 30 19.90 -23.34 17.14
N VAL A 31 20.47 -23.73 18.28
CA VAL A 31 19.75 -24.00 19.52
C VAL A 31 19.21 -22.71 20.13
N GLU A 32 20.00 -21.61 20.18
CA GLU A 32 19.52 -20.31 20.65
C GLU A 32 18.39 -19.75 19.77
N ARG A 33 18.49 -19.87 18.44
CA ARG A 33 17.40 -19.45 17.53
C ARG A 33 16.14 -20.27 17.73
N LYS A 34 16.25 -21.57 17.96
CA LYS A 34 15.11 -22.44 18.28
C LYS A 34 14.49 -22.10 19.64
N GLN A 35 15.30 -21.81 20.66
CA GLN A 35 14.82 -21.39 21.96
C GLN A 35 14.15 -20.01 21.93
N LYS A 36 14.72 -19.02 21.21
CA LYS A 36 14.10 -17.72 20.99
C LYS A 36 12.80 -17.82 20.20
N ALA A 37 12.74 -18.69 19.18
CA ALA A 37 11.53 -18.97 18.43
C ALA A 37 10.47 -19.68 19.30
N ALA A 38 10.88 -20.60 20.17
CA ALA A 38 9.97 -21.27 21.12
C ALA A 38 9.47 -20.33 22.23
N MET A 39 10.30 -19.36 22.67
CA MET A 39 9.88 -18.34 23.63
C MET A 39 8.93 -17.29 23.03
N GLN A 40 8.97 -17.05 21.69
CA GLN A 40 8.03 -16.15 21.01
C GLN A 40 6.65 -16.78 20.75
N VAL A 41 6.49 -18.09 20.93
CA VAL A 41 5.23 -18.82 20.69
C VAL A 41 4.34 -18.90 21.95
N VAL A 42 4.79 -18.39 23.09
CA VAL A 42 3.90 -18.20 24.24
C VAL A 42 3.27 -16.80 24.16
N GLN A 43 2.55 -16.53 23.08
CA GLN A 43 1.51 -15.50 23.11
C GLN A 43 0.32 -16.09 23.87
N THR A 44 -0.01 -15.47 25.00
CA THR A 44 -1.24 -15.74 25.74
C THR A 44 -2.43 -15.68 24.79
N PRO A 45 -3.42 -16.59 24.93
CA PRO A 45 -4.59 -16.64 24.02
C PRO A 45 -5.44 -15.36 23.97
N GLU A 46 -5.17 -14.40 24.84
CA GLU A 46 -5.93 -13.14 24.94
C GLU A 46 -5.49 -12.04 23.98
N GLU A 47 -4.32 -12.15 23.34
CA GLU A 47 -3.82 -11.11 22.39
C GLU A 47 -3.93 -11.47 20.91
N ALA A 48 -4.41 -12.65 20.60
CA ALA A 48 -4.82 -13.00 19.25
C ALA A 48 -6.25 -12.50 18.92
N GLN A 49 -6.63 -11.32 19.39
CA GLN A 49 -7.62 -10.54 18.66
C GLN A 49 -6.99 -10.32 17.30
N LYS A 50 -7.46 -11.09 16.30
CA LYS A 50 -7.22 -10.82 14.91
C LYS A 50 -7.53 -9.34 14.72
N ARG A 51 -6.51 -8.49 14.70
CA ARG A 51 -6.66 -7.11 14.23
C ARG A 51 -7.12 -7.29 12.80
N THR A 52 -8.42 -7.19 12.57
CA THR A 52 -8.95 -7.11 11.23
C THR A 52 -8.31 -5.87 10.65
N VAL A 53 -7.35 -6.10 9.75
CA VAL A 53 -6.68 -4.99 9.06
C VAL A 53 -7.77 -4.24 8.32
N ASN A 54 -8.00 -2.99 8.71
CA ASN A 54 -8.94 -2.13 8.01
C ASN A 54 -8.34 -1.82 6.62
N ARG A 55 -8.87 -2.48 5.60
CA ARG A 55 -8.36 -2.34 4.23
C ARG A 55 -8.41 -0.89 3.73
N LEU A 56 -9.42 -0.13 4.13
CA LEU A 56 -9.54 1.28 3.77
C LEU A 56 -8.40 2.09 4.38
N GLU A 57 -8.09 1.87 5.64
CA GLU A 57 -6.99 2.55 6.33
C GLU A 57 -5.63 2.28 5.69
N VAL A 58 -5.40 1.05 5.21
CA VAL A 58 -4.16 0.71 4.46
C VAL A 58 -4.10 1.47 3.14
N LEU A 59 -5.20 1.53 2.40
CA LEU A 59 -5.26 2.25 1.13
C LEU A 59 -5.09 3.78 1.32
N GLU A 60 -5.69 4.34 2.37
CA GLU A 60 -5.51 5.74 2.73
C GLU A 60 -4.06 6.02 3.14
N TYR A 61 -3.44 5.12 3.91
CA TYR A 61 -2.02 5.21 4.26
C TYR A 61 -1.14 5.22 3.01
N ASP A 62 -1.37 4.31 2.07
CA ASP A 62 -0.61 4.23 0.83
C ASP A 62 -0.83 5.48 -0.05
N LEU A 63 -2.04 6.03 -0.08
CA LEU A 63 -2.36 7.27 -0.79
C LEU A 63 -1.56 8.45 -0.22
N ILE A 64 -1.61 8.65 1.10
CA ILE A 64 -0.89 9.72 1.80
C ILE A 64 0.62 9.55 1.65
N LYS A 65 1.13 8.33 1.75
CA LYS A 65 2.55 8.03 1.55
C LYS A 65 3.03 8.41 0.15
N ASN A 66 2.27 8.04 -0.90
CA ASN A 66 2.62 8.41 -2.27
C ASN A 66 2.52 9.92 -2.50
N LEU A 67 1.55 10.58 -1.88
CA LEU A 67 1.41 12.03 -1.92
C LEU A 67 2.61 12.73 -1.26
N LEU A 68 3.08 12.23 -0.10
CA LEU A 68 4.25 12.75 0.60
C LEU A 68 5.55 12.56 -0.19
N LEU A 69 5.76 11.37 -0.76
CA LEU A 69 7.02 11.02 -1.43
C LEU A 69 7.11 11.60 -2.85
N TYR A 70 5.99 11.61 -3.57
CA TYR A 70 5.99 11.87 -5.01
C TYR A 70 4.99 12.94 -5.45
N GLY A 71 4.30 13.61 -4.54
CA GLY A 71 3.22 14.55 -4.85
C GLY A 71 3.56 15.57 -5.93
N ASN A 72 4.76 16.14 -5.91
CA ASN A 72 5.23 17.15 -6.87
C ASN A 72 5.70 16.58 -8.22
N ARG A 73 5.74 15.26 -8.36
CA ARG A 73 6.24 14.62 -9.57
C ARG A 73 5.18 14.65 -10.68
N GLU A 74 5.60 15.03 -11.88
CA GLU A 74 4.78 14.99 -13.08
C GLU A 74 4.75 13.59 -13.67
N CYS A 75 3.55 13.08 -13.95
CA CYS A 75 3.32 11.79 -14.60
C CYS A 75 2.30 11.93 -15.72
N VAL A 76 2.37 11.03 -16.70
CA VAL A 76 1.39 10.95 -17.78
C VAL A 76 0.33 9.94 -17.40
N PHE A 77 -0.85 10.41 -17.03
CA PHE A 77 -2.00 9.57 -16.71
C PHE A 77 -2.81 9.28 -17.98
N THR A 78 -3.26 8.03 -18.11
CA THR A 78 -4.14 7.61 -19.20
C THR A 78 -5.51 7.30 -18.63
N ASP A 79 -6.46 8.20 -18.86
CA ASP A 79 -7.84 8.05 -18.40
C ASP A 79 -8.72 7.56 -19.54
N THR A 80 -9.70 6.72 -19.24
CA THR A 80 -10.70 6.27 -20.19
C THR A 80 -12.00 7.02 -19.91
N ILE A 81 -12.43 7.82 -20.84
CA ILE A 81 -13.71 8.52 -20.80
C ILE A 81 -14.70 7.86 -21.76
N LEU A 82 -15.99 7.95 -21.42
CA LEU A 82 -17.07 7.56 -22.32
C LEU A 82 -17.51 8.81 -23.10
N VAL A 83 -17.38 8.76 -24.42
CA VAL A 83 -17.83 9.81 -25.31
C VAL A 83 -19.06 9.33 -26.08
N GLU A 84 -20.14 10.09 -26.03
CA GLU A 84 -21.33 9.81 -26.81
C GLU A 84 -21.13 10.26 -28.25
N GLU A 85 -21.27 9.33 -29.22
CA GLU A 85 -21.26 9.66 -30.64
C GLU A 85 -22.59 10.20 -31.11
N GLU A 86 -22.62 10.78 -32.31
CA GLU A 86 -23.84 11.38 -32.91
C GLU A 86 -25.00 10.37 -33.05
N ASP A 87 -24.71 9.09 -33.04
CA ASP A 87 -25.69 8.00 -33.10
C ASP A 87 -26.20 7.54 -31.73
N GLY A 88 -25.78 8.18 -30.62
CA GLY A 88 -26.16 7.84 -29.26
C GLY A 88 -25.38 6.64 -28.68
N THR A 89 -24.37 6.15 -29.39
CA THR A 89 -23.52 5.07 -28.86
C THR A 89 -22.38 5.63 -28.00
N LEU A 90 -22.13 4.99 -26.86
CA LEU A 90 -21.02 5.35 -25.96
C LEU A 90 -19.77 4.60 -26.40
N LYS A 91 -18.71 5.34 -26.75
CA LYS A 91 -17.38 4.76 -27.02
C LYS A 91 -16.37 5.13 -25.96
N GLU A 92 -15.55 4.16 -25.60
CA GLU A 92 -14.39 4.39 -24.71
C GLU A 92 -13.30 5.12 -25.50
N GLN A 93 -12.94 6.31 -25.05
CA GLN A 93 -11.81 7.08 -25.57
C GLN A 93 -10.74 7.23 -24.49
N GLN A 94 -9.50 6.93 -24.84
CA GLN A 94 -8.35 7.16 -23.96
C GLN A 94 -7.84 8.58 -24.14
N ILE A 95 -7.73 9.29 -23.01
CA ILE A 95 -7.14 10.63 -22.95
C ILE A 95 -5.87 10.54 -22.11
N GLN A 96 -4.79 11.12 -22.62
CA GLN A 96 -3.55 11.28 -21.89
C GLN A 96 -3.46 12.70 -21.36
N GLN A 97 -3.20 12.82 -20.05
CA GLN A 97 -3.01 14.09 -19.37
C GLN A 97 -1.71 14.05 -18.56
N THR A 98 -0.91 15.08 -18.70
CA THR A 98 0.28 15.27 -17.85
C THR A 98 -0.11 16.10 -16.65
N LEU A 99 -0.13 15.48 -15.49
CA LEU A 99 -0.51 16.10 -14.21
C LEU A 99 0.53 15.76 -13.14
N LYS A 100 0.64 16.61 -12.14
CA LYS A 100 1.34 16.25 -10.91
C LYS A 100 0.50 15.24 -10.12
N ILE A 101 1.17 14.37 -9.36
CA ILE A 101 0.48 13.34 -8.57
C ILE A 101 -0.53 13.97 -7.60
N TYR A 102 -0.17 15.08 -6.93
CA TYR A 102 -1.12 15.74 -6.02
C TYR A 102 -2.36 16.29 -6.75
N GLU A 103 -2.20 16.81 -7.98
CA GLU A 103 -3.31 17.30 -8.79
C GLU A 103 -4.24 16.15 -9.18
N LYS A 104 -3.66 15.02 -9.63
CA LYS A 104 -4.44 13.83 -9.98
C LYS A 104 -5.23 13.31 -8.79
N ILE A 105 -4.58 13.12 -7.64
CA ILE A 105 -5.25 12.66 -6.41
C ILE A 105 -6.38 13.62 -6.02
N PHE A 106 -6.12 14.93 -6.05
CA PHE A 106 -7.13 15.93 -5.71
C PHE A 106 -8.35 15.87 -6.62
N LEU A 107 -8.14 15.83 -7.94
CA LEU A 107 -9.23 15.78 -8.91
C LEU A 107 -10.09 14.54 -8.75
N GLU A 108 -9.44 13.36 -8.61
CA GLU A 108 -10.13 12.07 -8.47
C GLU A 108 -10.95 11.96 -7.18
N LEU A 109 -10.42 12.43 -6.05
CA LEU A 109 -11.13 12.42 -4.79
C LEU A 109 -12.28 13.46 -4.79
N GLN A 110 -12.08 14.61 -5.42
CA GLN A 110 -13.11 15.65 -5.53
C GLN A 110 -14.24 15.23 -6.47
N GLU A 111 -13.93 14.61 -7.62
CA GLU A 111 -14.92 14.15 -8.60
C GLU A 111 -15.89 13.12 -7.99
N ASP A 112 -15.37 12.23 -7.15
CA ASP A 112 -16.14 11.19 -6.50
C ASP A 112 -16.71 11.59 -5.13
N GLU A 113 -16.46 12.80 -4.66
CA GLU A 113 -16.82 13.29 -3.32
C GLU A 113 -16.28 12.35 -2.20
N ILE A 114 -15.09 11.76 -2.42
CA ILE A 114 -14.45 10.84 -1.47
C ILE A 114 -13.77 11.63 -0.37
N GLU A 115 -14.20 11.39 0.87
CA GLU A 115 -13.51 11.85 2.07
C GLU A 115 -12.70 10.71 2.70
N LEU A 116 -11.50 11.03 3.21
CA LEU A 116 -10.70 10.08 3.95
C LEU A 116 -11.37 9.76 5.30
N ALA A 117 -11.50 8.47 5.60
CA ALA A 117 -12.18 8.01 6.81
C ALA A 117 -11.32 8.18 8.07
N ASN A 118 -9.99 8.06 7.93
CA ASN A 118 -9.08 8.28 9.05
C ASN A 118 -8.85 9.80 9.26
N PRO A 119 -9.20 10.35 10.44
CA PRO A 119 -9.11 11.79 10.70
C PRO A 119 -7.66 12.32 10.63
N ASP A 120 -6.68 11.49 10.98
CA ASP A 120 -5.27 11.87 10.90
C ASP A 120 -4.81 12.03 9.46
N PHE A 121 -5.19 11.08 8.60
CA PHE A 121 -4.87 11.14 7.16
C PHE A 121 -5.62 12.28 6.48
N LYS A 122 -6.86 12.55 6.86
CA LYS A 122 -7.62 13.70 6.38
C LYS A 122 -6.91 15.01 6.70
N GLN A 123 -6.45 15.18 7.94
CA GLN A 123 -5.75 16.39 8.36
C GLN A 123 -4.40 16.57 7.64
N ILE A 124 -3.64 15.50 7.46
CA ILE A 124 -2.38 15.53 6.69
C ILE A 124 -2.67 15.89 5.24
N TYR A 125 -3.69 15.30 4.63
CA TYR A 125 -4.10 15.57 3.26
C TYR A 125 -4.50 17.03 3.05
N GLU A 126 -5.37 17.57 3.89
CA GLU A 126 -5.85 18.97 3.80
C GLU A 126 -4.69 19.96 3.91
N LEU A 127 -3.76 19.74 4.85
CA LEU A 127 -2.59 20.58 5.01
C LEU A 127 -1.67 20.51 3.78
N LEU A 128 -1.41 19.29 3.28
CA LEU A 128 -0.59 19.08 2.07
C LEU A 128 -1.20 19.77 0.86
N MET A 129 -2.50 19.58 0.62
CA MET A 129 -3.18 20.19 -0.52
C MET A 129 -3.16 21.72 -0.43
N GLY A 130 -3.37 22.30 0.76
CA GLY A 130 -3.25 23.73 0.97
C GLY A 130 -1.84 24.23 0.60
N LYS A 131 -0.79 23.59 1.09
CA LYS A 131 0.60 23.99 0.81
C LYS A 131 1.01 23.82 -0.65
N LEU A 132 0.62 22.72 -1.27
CA LEU A 132 0.95 22.42 -2.68
C LEU A 132 0.18 23.32 -3.64
N SER A 133 -1.04 23.75 -3.31
CA SER A 133 -1.81 24.72 -4.10
C SER A 133 -1.24 26.13 -4.00
N GLU A 134 -0.74 26.55 -2.82
CA GLU A 134 -0.07 27.84 -2.63
C GLU A 134 1.31 27.87 -3.32
N ASN A 135 2.06 26.79 -3.21
CA ASN A 135 3.40 26.66 -3.76
C ASN A 135 3.63 25.27 -4.37
N PRO A 136 3.50 25.13 -5.70
CA PRO A 136 3.70 23.87 -6.41
C PRO A 136 5.08 23.23 -6.24
N ASN A 137 6.06 23.96 -5.70
CA ASN A 137 7.41 23.48 -5.42
C ASN A 137 7.66 23.36 -3.90
N TYR A 138 6.60 23.25 -3.09
CA TYR A 138 6.71 23.09 -1.64
C TYR A 138 7.55 21.84 -1.31
N ASP A 139 8.51 22.01 -0.41
CA ASP A 139 9.32 20.91 0.10
C ASP A 139 8.52 20.12 1.14
N VAL A 140 8.01 18.98 0.72
CA VAL A 140 7.12 18.12 1.53
C VAL A 140 7.79 17.67 2.84
N ASN A 141 9.12 17.57 2.89
CA ASN A 141 9.84 17.21 4.13
C ASN A 141 9.62 18.20 5.27
N ARG A 142 9.25 19.45 4.96
CA ARG A 142 8.95 20.47 5.98
C ARG A 142 7.61 20.28 6.66
N ILE A 143 6.71 19.53 6.07
CA ILE A 143 5.35 19.36 6.60
C ILE A 143 5.36 18.72 7.99
N ALA A 144 6.29 17.81 8.25
CA ALA A 144 6.44 17.21 9.58
C ALA A 144 6.64 18.24 10.69
N ASN A 145 7.26 19.40 10.40
CA ASN A 145 7.48 20.46 11.36
C ASN A 145 6.25 21.38 11.56
N GLU A 146 5.29 21.33 10.65
CA GLU A 146 4.07 22.16 10.67
C GLU A 146 2.87 21.42 11.28
N LEU A 147 3.00 20.10 11.46
CA LEU A 147 1.98 19.23 12.04
C LEU A 147 2.10 19.13 13.56
N PRO A 148 1.00 18.82 14.27
CA PRO A 148 1.05 18.39 15.67
C PRO A 148 2.00 17.20 15.85
N ILE A 149 2.60 17.06 17.04
CA ILE A 149 3.65 16.05 17.33
C ILE A 149 3.21 14.63 16.92
N GLU A 150 1.97 14.25 17.25
CA GLU A 150 1.44 12.91 16.95
C GLU A 150 1.37 12.62 15.44
N LEU A 151 0.98 13.61 14.65
CA LEU A 151 0.92 13.50 13.18
C LEU A 151 2.31 13.60 12.54
N SER A 152 3.18 14.43 13.12
CA SER A 152 4.57 14.56 12.70
C SER A 152 5.33 13.25 12.83
N GLU A 153 5.11 12.48 13.92
CA GLU A 153 5.68 11.15 14.10
C GLU A 153 5.21 10.17 13.02
N LYS A 154 3.90 10.20 12.68
CA LYS A 154 3.35 9.35 11.62
C LYS A 154 3.94 9.68 10.25
N VAL A 155 4.00 10.96 9.90
CA VAL A 155 4.59 11.42 8.63
C VAL A 155 6.08 11.06 8.56
N SER A 156 6.84 11.31 9.63
CA SER A 156 8.24 10.93 9.70
C SER A 156 8.44 9.42 9.56
N GLY A 157 7.56 8.62 10.17
CA GLY A 157 7.54 7.16 10.01
C GLY A 157 7.34 6.73 8.56
N MET A 158 6.40 7.36 7.84
CA MET A 158 6.14 7.07 6.42
C MET A 158 7.35 7.38 5.53
N LEU A 159 8.03 8.50 5.79
CA LEU A 159 9.21 8.93 5.04
C LEU A 159 10.41 8.01 5.31
N LEU A 160 10.65 7.69 6.59
CA LEU A 160 11.74 6.79 7.00
C LEU A 160 11.53 5.35 6.51
N ASP A 161 10.30 4.87 6.48
CA ASP A 161 9.99 3.54 5.94
C ASP A 161 10.41 3.41 4.47
N ASP A 162 10.30 4.47 3.70
CA ASP A 162 10.74 4.41 2.30
C ASP A 162 12.26 4.40 2.18
N GLU A 163 12.97 5.17 2.98
CA GLU A 163 14.43 5.17 3.03
C GLU A 163 14.97 3.81 3.49
N ASN A 164 14.39 3.22 4.54
CA ASN A 164 14.82 1.92 5.07
C ASN A 164 14.53 0.75 4.13
N ASN A 165 13.49 0.87 3.30
CA ASN A 165 13.07 -0.15 2.34
C ASN A 165 13.66 0.07 0.93
N GLN A 166 14.73 0.85 0.80
CA GLN A 166 15.44 0.97 -0.47
C GLN A 166 16.02 -0.40 -0.87
N LEU A 167 15.78 -0.75 -2.14
CA LEU A 167 16.31 -1.99 -2.70
C LEU A 167 17.85 -1.93 -2.76
N HIS A 168 18.52 -2.93 -2.20
CA HIS A 168 19.96 -3.07 -2.35
C HIS A 168 20.37 -3.12 -3.83
N ASP A 169 21.50 -2.52 -4.14
CA ASP A 169 22.10 -2.60 -5.48
C ASP A 169 22.50 -4.05 -5.80
N TRP A 170 21.69 -4.70 -6.62
CA TRP A 170 21.90 -6.06 -7.10
C TRP A 170 22.55 -6.09 -8.50
N SER A 171 23.01 -4.95 -9.00
CA SER A 171 23.64 -4.83 -10.32
C SER A 171 24.82 -5.79 -10.51
N LYS A 172 25.55 -6.11 -9.42
CA LYS A 172 26.63 -7.12 -9.41
C LYS A 172 26.16 -8.55 -9.74
N ARG A 173 24.86 -8.81 -9.74
CA ARG A 173 24.25 -10.11 -10.05
C ARG A 173 23.39 -10.07 -11.31
N ASP A 174 23.57 -9.04 -12.16
CA ASP A 174 22.75 -8.79 -13.35
C ASP A 174 21.23 -8.67 -13.07
N ILE A 175 20.87 -8.40 -11.83
CA ILE A 175 19.49 -8.14 -11.44
C ILE A 175 19.35 -6.64 -11.29
N VAL A 176 18.59 -6.02 -12.21
CA VAL A 176 18.23 -4.60 -12.12
C VAL A 176 16.80 -4.54 -11.58
N PRO A 177 16.61 -4.26 -10.28
CA PRO A 177 15.27 -4.06 -9.73
C PRO A 177 14.65 -2.84 -10.40
N LYS A 178 13.37 -2.94 -10.78
CA LYS A 178 12.62 -1.76 -11.27
C LYS A 178 12.60 -0.73 -10.15
N ALA A 179 12.93 0.50 -10.49
CA ALA A 179 12.83 1.60 -9.53
C ALA A 179 11.37 1.70 -9.03
N LYS A 180 11.17 1.92 -7.73
CA LYS A 180 9.84 2.05 -7.11
C LYS A 180 8.99 3.14 -7.80
N ASP A 181 9.66 4.13 -8.36
CA ASP A 181 9.08 5.29 -9.01
C ASP A 181 8.88 5.15 -10.53
N ALA A 182 9.16 3.96 -11.10
CA ALA A 182 9.09 3.74 -12.54
C ALA A 182 7.65 3.71 -13.11
N HIS A 183 6.63 3.50 -12.26
CA HIS A 183 5.23 3.36 -12.67
C HIS A 183 4.29 4.04 -11.65
N LEU A 184 4.63 5.25 -11.23
CA LEU A 184 3.84 5.99 -10.23
C LEU A 184 2.42 6.27 -10.69
N GLU A 185 2.22 6.53 -11.98
CA GLU A 185 0.91 6.71 -12.58
C GLU A 185 0.00 5.50 -12.38
N THR A 186 0.56 4.30 -12.52
CA THR A 186 -0.17 3.04 -12.30
C THR A 186 -0.43 2.81 -10.81
N ILE A 187 0.59 3.02 -9.96
CA ILE A 187 0.46 2.82 -8.50
C ILE A 187 -0.62 3.72 -7.92
N VAL A 188 -0.59 5.01 -8.25
CA VAL A 188 -1.59 5.98 -7.77
C VAL A 188 -2.97 5.66 -8.31
N GLY A 189 -3.08 5.34 -9.61
CA GLY A 189 -4.33 4.92 -10.23
C GLY A 189 -4.93 3.68 -9.57
N ASP A 190 -4.12 2.66 -9.30
CA ASP A 190 -4.56 1.43 -8.65
C ASP A 190 -5.03 1.67 -7.21
N ILE A 191 -4.36 2.54 -6.44
CA ILE A 191 -4.79 2.91 -5.08
C ILE A 191 -6.18 3.55 -5.14
N ILE A 192 -6.39 4.53 -6.01
CA ILE A 192 -7.68 5.24 -6.16
C ILE A 192 -8.78 4.25 -6.59
N LEU A 193 -8.51 3.40 -7.59
CA LEU A 193 -9.47 2.38 -8.04
C LEU A 193 -9.82 1.38 -6.93
N ASN A 194 -8.86 0.99 -6.09
CA ASN A 194 -9.11 0.13 -4.95
C ASN A 194 -9.98 0.81 -3.88
N ILE A 195 -9.75 2.11 -3.59
CA ILE A 195 -10.59 2.89 -2.69
C ILE A 195 -12.03 2.95 -3.24
N ARG A 196 -12.20 3.30 -4.51
CA ARG A 196 -13.51 3.30 -5.20
C ARG A 196 -14.21 1.95 -5.09
N SER A 197 -13.51 0.87 -5.39
CA SER A 197 -14.05 -0.49 -5.32
C SER A 197 -14.53 -0.87 -3.92
N LEU A 198 -13.78 -0.47 -2.89
CA LEU A 198 -14.14 -0.73 -1.50
C LEU A 198 -15.34 0.10 -1.06
N LEU A 199 -15.40 1.38 -1.43
CA LEU A 199 -16.52 2.25 -1.12
C LEU A 199 -17.81 1.77 -1.80
N VAL A 200 -17.75 1.39 -3.08
CA VAL A 200 -18.89 0.81 -3.80
C VAL A 200 -19.35 -0.48 -3.13
N HIS A 201 -18.44 -1.33 -2.68
CA HIS A 201 -18.79 -2.53 -1.93
C HIS A 201 -19.55 -2.20 -0.63
N HIS A 202 -19.09 -1.22 0.15
CA HIS A 202 -19.77 -0.79 1.37
C HIS A 202 -21.15 -0.17 1.06
N LEU A 203 -21.28 0.60 -0.03
CA LEU A 203 -22.56 1.13 -0.49
C LEU A 203 -23.56 0.02 -0.83
N ILE A 204 -23.14 -1.00 -1.58
CA ILE A 204 -23.98 -2.15 -1.90
C ILE A 204 -24.45 -2.86 -0.62
N GLN A 205 -23.56 -3.07 0.35
CA GLN A 205 -23.92 -3.68 1.64
C GLN A 205 -24.94 -2.84 2.41
N SER A 206 -24.73 -1.52 2.50
CA SER A 206 -25.62 -0.59 3.17
C SER A 206 -27.01 -0.57 2.53
N LEU A 207 -27.09 -0.43 1.19
CA LEU A 207 -28.35 -0.43 0.44
C LEU A 207 -29.08 -1.78 0.60
N THR A 208 -28.35 -2.89 0.58
CA THR A 208 -28.95 -4.22 0.79
C THR A 208 -29.54 -4.37 2.20
N GLN A 209 -28.90 -3.79 3.22
CA GLN A 209 -29.44 -3.76 4.58
C GLN A 209 -30.69 -2.87 4.67
N GLN A 210 -30.71 -1.72 3.99
CA GLN A 210 -31.87 -0.83 3.93
C GLN A 210 -33.06 -1.50 3.24
N MET A 211 -32.81 -2.26 2.16
CA MET A 211 -33.85 -3.05 1.48
C MET A 211 -34.58 -4.04 2.40
N ALA A 212 -33.88 -4.58 3.40
CA ALA A 212 -34.50 -5.52 4.34
C ALA A 212 -35.59 -4.86 5.22
N GLN A 213 -35.55 -3.53 5.38
CA GLN A 213 -36.45 -2.75 6.23
C GLN A 213 -37.41 -1.87 5.44
N ALA A 214 -37.26 -1.78 4.10
CA ALA A 214 -38.00 -0.87 3.23
C ALA A 214 -39.35 -1.43 2.80
N ASN A 215 -40.27 -0.54 2.40
CA ASN A 215 -41.54 -0.86 1.79
C ASN A 215 -41.39 -1.36 0.35
N GLU A 216 -42.44 -1.95 -0.25
CA GLU A 216 -42.37 -2.54 -1.59
C GLU A 216 -42.05 -1.53 -2.72
N GLU A 217 -42.43 -0.28 -2.59
CA GLU A 217 -42.09 0.77 -3.55
C GLU A 217 -40.64 1.22 -3.40
N GLU A 218 -40.18 1.44 -2.19
CA GLU A 218 -38.79 1.78 -1.86
C GLU A 218 -37.82 0.67 -2.23
N LYS A 219 -38.22 -0.60 -2.07
CA LYS A 219 -37.43 -1.75 -2.48
C LYS A 219 -37.11 -1.77 -3.96
N LYS A 220 -38.03 -1.33 -4.83
CA LYS A 220 -37.77 -1.29 -6.27
C LYS A 220 -36.68 -0.28 -6.62
N GLU A 221 -36.73 0.90 -6.03
CA GLU A 221 -35.72 1.96 -6.25
C GLU A 221 -34.35 1.53 -5.71
N LEU A 222 -34.34 0.99 -4.48
CA LEU A 222 -33.11 0.48 -3.88
C LEU A 222 -32.51 -0.67 -4.68
N LEU A 223 -33.34 -1.56 -5.24
CA LEU A 223 -32.88 -2.66 -6.09
C LEU A 223 -32.22 -2.14 -7.37
N GLU A 224 -32.81 -1.14 -8.02
CA GLU A 224 -32.21 -0.52 -9.20
C GLU A 224 -30.86 0.10 -8.89
N ASN A 225 -30.75 0.83 -7.79
CA ASN A 225 -29.50 1.41 -7.32
C ASN A 225 -28.43 0.32 -7.02
N VAL A 226 -28.82 -0.75 -6.33
CA VAL A 226 -27.90 -1.89 -6.06
C VAL A 226 -27.43 -2.53 -7.37
N MET A 227 -28.31 -2.72 -8.35
CA MET A 227 -27.92 -3.28 -9.65
C MET A 227 -26.92 -2.37 -10.39
N ASN A 228 -27.12 -1.05 -10.35
CA ASN A 228 -26.22 -0.07 -10.96
C ASN A 228 -24.84 -0.11 -10.28
N TYR A 229 -24.78 -0.15 -8.95
CA TYR A 229 -23.51 -0.26 -8.22
C TYR A 229 -22.81 -1.61 -8.43
N ILE A 230 -23.54 -2.72 -8.59
CA ILE A 230 -22.95 -4.02 -8.96
C ILE A 230 -22.33 -3.96 -10.36
N GLN A 231 -22.94 -3.26 -11.32
CA GLN A 231 -22.34 -3.08 -12.64
C GLN A 231 -21.08 -2.23 -12.55
N LEU A 232 -21.08 -1.15 -11.78
CA LEU A 232 -19.89 -0.33 -11.53
C LEU A 232 -18.78 -1.15 -10.87
N GLN A 233 -19.11 -1.97 -9.87
CA GLN A 233 -18.14 -2.86 -9.21
C GLN A 233 -17.50 -3.83 -10.20
N LYS A 234 -18.27 -4.38 -11.15
CA LYS A 234 -17.73 -5.26 -12.21
C LYS A 234 -16.75 -4.51 -13.13
N LEU A 235 -17.06 -3.27 -13.48
CA LEU A 235 -16.18 -2.44 -14.31
C LEU A 235 -14.87 -2.12 -13.57
N LEU A 236 -14.95 -1.74 -12.30
CA LEU A 236 -13.77 -1.48 -11.45
C LEU A 236 -12.91 -2.75 -11.31
N ALA A 237 -13.53 -3.90 -11.07
CA ALA A 237 -12.82 -5.19 -10.96
C ALA A 237 -12.11 -5.57 -12.26
N LYS A 238 -12.75 -5.33 -13.41
CA LYS A 238 -12.13 -5.55 -14.73
C LYS A 238 -10.88 -4.67 -14.93
N ARG A 239 -10.94 -3.39 -14.51
CA ARG A 239 -9.80 -2.47 -14.59
C ARG A 239 -8.65 -2.89 -13.66
N LEU A 240 -8.98 -3.38 -12.46
CA LEU A 240 -7.99 -3.87 -11.48
C LEU A 240 -7.49 -5.29 -11.78
N ASN A 241 -8.00 -5.96 -12.82
CA ASN A 241 -7.76 -7.39 -13.11
C ASN A 241 -8.04 -8.31 -11.90
N ILE A 242 -9.06 -7.99 -11.11
CA ILE A 242 -9.47 -8.76 -9.93
C ILE A 242 -10.72 -9.56 -10.26
N VAL A 243 -10.74 -10.82 -9.81
CA VAL A 243 -11.96 -11.67 -9.89
C VAL A 243 -12.83 -11.36 -8.68
N VAL A 244 -14.04 -10.87 -8.92
CA VAL A 244 -15.03 -10.67 -7.87
C VAL A 244 -15.80 -11.98 -7.68
N ASN A 245 -15.62 -12.62 -6.53
CA ASN A 245 -16.46 -13.75 -6.11
C ASN A 245 -17.69 -13.17 -5.39
N TYR A 246 -18.88 -13.53 -5.87
CA TYR A 246 -20.17 -13.17 -5.29
C TYR A 246 -20.65 -14.21 -4.29
#